data_3f1b456a7bad931ddd6d051625c15ebe
#
_entry.id   3f1b456a7bad931ddd6d051625c15ebe
#
_cell.length_a   1.000
_cell.length_b   1.000
_cell.length_c   1.000
_cell.angle_alpha   90.00
_cell.angle_beta   90.00
_cell.angle_gamma   90.00
#
_symmetry.space_group_name_H-M   'P 1'
#
loop_
_entity.id
_entity.type
_entity.pdbx_description
1 polymer ?
#
loop_
_entity_poly.entity_id
_entity_poly.type
_entity_poly.pdbx_seq_one_letter_code
_entity_poly.pdbx_strand_id
1 'polypeptide(L)'
;MKRLNDNRKINLKCWFTFTVTPYNVYHMPEFMKWKLEESGLDRFNPIDGMRPTITQHMCHSPKYYNIKVLPQMFKDEVEDHYELYKEWMRGSDYSNNVKAHFYQVLDGTIRFMQSEDYSKDHLQGFIDITNKLDEIRGQDVRDIVPQYKELFDAR
;
A
#
# COMPACT_ATOMS: atom_id res chain seq x y z
N MET A 1 1.49 -8.43 17.67
CA MET A 1 0.36 -7.45 17.68
C MET A 1 -0.80 -7.87 18.57
N LYS A 2 -1.32 -9.12 18.52
CA LYS A 2 -2.41 -9.57 19.41
C LYS A 2 -2.15 -9.26 20.89
N ARG A 3 -0.95 -9.57 21.43
CA ARG A 3 -0.60 -9.26 22.83
C ARG A 3 -0.73 -7.78 23.20
N LEU A 4 -0.40 -6.87 22.30
CA LEU A 4 -0.57 -5.41 22.51
C LEU A 4 -2.03 -5.02 22.44
N ASN A 5 -2.79 -5.61 21.50
CA ASN A 5 -4.21 -5.37 21.35
C ASN A 5 -4.98 -5.83 22.61
N ASP A 6 -4.62 -6.99 23.16
CA ASP A 6 -5.33 -7.62 24.27
C ASP A 6 -4.92 -7.07 25.64
N ASN A 7 -3.77 -6.38 25.75
CA ASN A 7 -3.30 -5.82 27.00
C ASN A 7 -4.00 -4.51 27.33
N ARG A 8 -5.12 -4.58 28.07
CA ARG A 8 -5.92 -3.44 28.51
C ARG A 8 -5.37 -2.69 29.73
N LYS A 9 -4.29 -3.20 30.34
CA LYS A 9 -3.66 -2.57 31.53
C LYS A 9 -2.89 -1.30 31.18
N ILE A 10 -2.51 -1.14 29.91
CA ILE A 10 -1.72 -0.01 29.43
C ILE A 10 -2.58 0.81 28.48
N ASN A 11 -2.70 2.11 28.73
CA ASN A 11 -3.39 3.04 27.81
C ASN A 11 -2.48 3.39 26.62
N LEU A 12 -2.33 2.43 25.68
CA LEU A 12 -1.56 2.61 24.46
C LEU A 12 -2.49 2.99 23.31
N LYS A 13 -2.06 3.98 22.55
CA LYS A 13 -2.63 4.30 21.22
C LYS A 13 -1.70 3.65 20.18
N CYS A 14 -2.27 2.84 19.31
CA CYS A 14 -1.52 2.13 18.27
C CYS A 14 -2.04 2.53 16.88
N TRP A 15 -1.14 2.56 15.92
CA TRP A 15 -1.48 2.73 14.51
C TRP A 15 -0.51 1.92 13.65
N PHE A 16 -0.90 1.66 12.40
CA PHE A 16 -0.03 1.08 11.40
C PHE A 16 0.64 2.17 10.59
N THR A 17 1.91 2.02 10.34
CA THR A 17 2.63 2.79 9.34
C THR A 17 2.96 1.87 8.17
N PHE A 18 2.41 2.19 7.01
CA PHE A 18 2.59 1.44 5.78
C PHE A 18 3.62 2.15 4.91
N THR A 19 4.79 1.56 4.74
CA THR A 19 5.80 2.11 3.81
C THR A 19 5.45 1.67 2.40
N VAL A 20 5.06 2.63 1.56
CA VAL A 20 4.63 2.37 0.18
C VAL A 20 5.83 2.28 -0.74
N THR A 21 5.93 1.15 -1.42
CA THR A 21 6.97 0.80 -2.40
C THR A 21 6.31 0.14 -3.63
N PRO A 22 7.02 -0.05 -4.74
CA PRO A 22 6.49 -0.81 -5.87
C PRO A 22 6.00 -2.21 -5.50
N TYR A 23 6.59 -2.86 -4.49
CA TYR A 23 6.18 -4.22 -4.09
C TYR A 23 4.80 -4.33 -3.44
N ASN A 24 4.27 -3.24 -2.92
CA ASN A 24 3.05 -3.30 -2.11
C ASN A 24 2.02 -2.21 -2.42
N VAL A 25 2.32 -1.29 -3.33
CA VAL A 25 1.38 -0.22 -3.68
C VAL A 25 0.06 -0.79 -4.20
N TYR A 26 0.11 -1.84 -5.00
CA TYR A 26 -1.06 -2.50 -5.54
C TYR A 26 -1.97 -3.06 -4.45
N HIS A 27 -1.39 -3.69 -3.41
CA HIS A 27 -2.12 -4.37 -2.33
C HIS A 27 -2.46 -3.49 -1.12
N MET A 28 -2.24 -2.19 -1.22
CA MET A 28 -2.53 -1.29 -0.11
C MET A 28 -4.03 -1.24 0.27
N PRO A 29 -4.98 -1.18 -0.68
CA PRO A 29 -6.40 -1.17 -0.33
C PRO A 29 -6.88 -2.49 0.29
N GLU A 30 -6.36 -3.66 -0.15
CA GLU A 30 -6.64 -4.96 0.50
C GLU A 30 -6.17 -4.97 1.95
N PHE A 31 -4.96 -4.45 2.21
CA PHE A 31 -4.46 -4.35 3.57
C PHE A 31 -5.35 -3.46 4.44
N MET A 32 -5.82 -2.33 3.90
CA MET A 32 -6.72 -1.44 4.61
C MET A 32 -8.08 -2.11 4.88
N LYS A 33 -8.62 -2.80 3.90
CA LYS A 33 -9.87 -3.56 4.04
C LYS A 33 -9.73 -4.68 5.07
N TRP A 34 -8.70 -5.52 4.95
CA TRP A 34 -8.38 -6.55 5.94
C TRP A 34 -8.27 -5.98 7.35
N LYS A 35 -7.62 -4.82 7.50
CA LYS A 35 -7.50 -4.16 8.80
C LYS A 35 -8.85 -3.79 9.38
N LEU A 36 -9.78 -3.31 8.57
CA LEU A 36 -11.10 -2.89 9.01
C LEU A 36 -12.02 -4.08 9.34
N GLU A 37 -11.97 -5.15 8.53
CA GLU A 37 -12.96 -6.23 8.59
C GLU A 37 -12.48 -7.46 9.37
N GLU A 38 -11.21 -7.84 9.24
CA GLU A 38 -10.76 -9.18 9.63
C GLU A 38 -9.66 -9.20 10.71
N SER A 39 -8.94 -8.09 10.90
CA SER A 39 -7.74 -8.10 11.73
C SER A 39 -8.01 -8.38 13.22
N GLY A 40 -9.20 -8.08 13.72
CA GLY A 40 -9.55 -8.15 15.15
C GLY A 40 -8.68 -7.23 16.02
N LEU A 41 -7.99 -6.26 15.42
CA LEU A 41 -7.07 -5.34 16.11
C LEU A 41 -7.77 -4.02 16.42
N ASP A 42 -8.77 -4.05 17.30
CA ASP A 42 -9.64 -2.91 17.63
C ASP A 42 -8.90 -1.71 18.25
N ARG A 43 -7.79 -1.93 18.97
CA ARG A 43 -6.95 -0.83 19.48
C ARG A 43 -6.19 -0.06 18.41
N PHE A 44 -6.13 -0.61 17.20
CA PHE A 44 -5.60 0.04 16.01
C PHE A 44 -6.70 0.71 15.18
N ASN A 45 -7.88 0.87 15.73
CA ASN A 45 -8.98 1.61 15.11
C ASN A 45 -8.90 3.10 15.44
N PRO A 46 -9.43 3.99 14.58
CA PRO A 46 -9.53 5.41 14.91
C PRO A 46 -10.35 5.57 16.18
N ILE A 47 -9.80 6.27 17.16
CA ILE A 47 -10.53 6.67 18.34
C ILE A 47 -11.09 8.06 18.06
N ASP A 48 -12.41 8.18 18.02
CA ASP A 48 -13.15 9.45 17.96
C ASP A 48 -12.71 10.44 16.87
N GLY A 49 -12.37 9.93 15.68
CA GLY A 49 -12.06 10.77 14.51
C GLY A 49 -10.73 11.52 14.56
N MET A 50 -9.90 11.33 15.59
CA MET A 50 -8.71 12.16 15.78
C MET A 50 -7.42 11.61 15.17
N ARG A 51 -7.30 10.29 14.87
CA ARG A 51 -6.07 9.73 14.30
C ARG A 51 -6.38 8.60 13.32
N PRO A 52 -5.70 8.60 12.18
CA PRO A 52 -5.80 7.51 11.23
C PRO A 52 -5.21 6.22 11.84
N THR A 53 -5.86 5.09 11.62
CA THR A 53 -5.34 3.77 11.99
C THR A 53 -4.15 3.35 11.14
N ILE A 54 -4.08 3.87 9.94
CA ILE A 54 -3.05 3.60 8.97
C ILE A 54 -2.51 4.95 8.50
N THR A 55 -1.19 5.11 8.59
CA THR A 55 -0.48 6.21 7.95
C THR A 55 0.38 5.63 6.83
N GLN A 56 0.43 6.32 5.69
CA GLN A 56 1.33 5.95 4.61
C GLN A 56 2.60 6.78 4.67
N HIS A 57 3.73 6.12 4.42
CA HIS A 57 5.01 6.75 4.16
C HIS A 57 5.47 6.35 2.76
N MET A 58 5.68 7.33 1.89
CA MET A 58 6.21 7.07 0.57
C MET A 58 7.71 6.79 0.66
N CYS A 59 8.17 5.72 0.03
CA CYS A 59 9.58 5.44 -0.09
C CYS A 59 10.21 6.44 -1.08
N HIS A 60 11.02 7.37 -0.57
CA HIS A 60 11.68 8.39 -1.40
C HIS A 60 13.06 7.95 -1.88
N SER A 61 13.74 7.12 -1.12
CA SER A 61 15.10 6.68 -1.41
C SER A 61 15.31 5.24 -0.94
N PRO A 62 16.06 4.43 -1.70
CA PRO A 62 16.59 4.75 -3.04
C PRO A 62 15.47 4.92 -4.07
N LYS A 63 15.72 5.66 -5.16
CA LYS A 63 14.68 6.03 -6.14
C LYS A 63 14.04 4.83 -6.85
N TYR A 64 14.75 3.73 -7.03
CA TYR A 64 14.19 2.49 -7.61
C TYR A 64 13.14 1.81 -6.70
N TYR A 65 13.01 2.19 -5.43
CA TYR A 65 11.92 1.75 -4.54
C TYR A 65 10.80 2.80 -4.41
N ASN A 66 10.93 3.93 -5.09
CA ASN A 66 9.87 4.92 -5.14
C ASN A 66 8.81 4.48 -6.18
N ILE A 67 7.52 4.55 -5.83
CA ILE A 67 6.42 4.12 -6.70
C ILE A 67 6.31 4.91 -8.01
N LYS A 68 6.97 6.07 -8.12
CA LYS A 68 7.09 6.85 -9.36
C LYS A 68 7.89 6.13 -10.44
N VAL A 69 8.63 5.06 -10.07
CA VAL A 69 9.40 4.22 -11.00
C VAL A 69 8.51 3.32 -11.87
N LEU A 70 7.28 3.09 -11.48
CA LEU A 70 6.35 2.27 -12.25
C LEU A 70 6.04 2.94 -13.59
N PRO A 71 6.09 2.20 -14.72
CA PRO A 71 5.59 2.67 -16.01
C PRO A 71 4.11 3.09 -15.93
N GLN A 72 3.70 4.01 -16.81
CA GLN A 72 2.35 4.59 -16.78
C GLN A 72 1.25 3.52 -16.79
N MET A 73 1.38 2.50 -17.61
CA MET A 73 0.43 1.39 -17.68
C MET A 73 0.14 0.77 -16.28
N PHE A 74 1.20 0.51 -15.50
CA PHE A 74 1.02 -0.05 -14.14
C PHE A 74 0.50 0.97 -13.13
N LYS A 75 0.80 2.25 -13.32
CA LYS A 75 0.20 3.32 -12.50
C LYS A 75 -1.31 3.41 -12.75
N ASP A 76 -1.73 3.27 -13.98
CA ASP A 76 -3.15 3.28 -14.37
C ASP A 76 -3.86 2.04 -13.79
N GLU A 77 -3.25 0.86 -13.85
CA GLU A 77 -3.80 -0.36 -13.21
C GLU A 77 -3.95 -0.22 -11.69
N VAL A 78 -2.97 0.40 -11.00
CA VAL A 78 -3.08 0.69 -9.56
C VAL A 78 -4.23 1.63 -9.29
N GLU A 79 -4.41 2.67 -10.10
CA GLU A 79 -5.49 3.64 -9.97
C GLU A 79 -6.86 2.99 -10.16
N ASP A 80 -7.02 2.20 -11.22
CA ASP A 80 -8.26 1.44 -11.49
C ASP A 80 -8.58 0.48 -10.34
N HIS A 81 -7.56 -0.22 -9.84
CA HIS A 81 -7.73 -1.11 -8.69
C HIS A 81 -8.17 -0.36 -7.43
N TYR A 82 -7.60 0.82 -7.17
CA TYR A 82 -8.00 1.64 -6.03
C TYR A 82 -9.45 2.14 -6.16
N GLU A 83 -9.92 2.47 -7.37
CA GLU A 83 -11.31 2.86 -7.59
C GLU A 83 -12.29 1.76 -7.18
N LEU A 84 -12.00 0.47 -7.44
CA LEU A 84 -12.84 -0.64 -6.99
C LEU A 84 -13.02 -0.64 -5.46
N TYR A 85 -11.94 -0.35 -4.73
CA TYR A 85 -12.01 -0.29 -3.26
C TYR A 85 -12.67 0.99 -2.74
N LYS A 86 -12.57 2.09 -3.47
CA LYS A 86 -13.34 3.31 -3.15
C LYS A 86 -14.84 3.07 -3.33
N GLU A 87 -15.23 2.34 -4.39
CA GLU A 87 -16.62 1.92 -4.60
C GLU A 87 -17.13 1.04 -3.45
N TRP A 88 -16.33 0.02 -3.07
CA TRP A 88 -16.64 -0.81 -1.91
C TRP A 88 -16.82 0.03 -0.64
N MET A 89 -15.90 0.95 -0.36
CA MET A 89 -15.98 1.83 0.82
C MET A 89 -17.20 2.74 0.76
N ARG A 90 -17.59 3.22 -0.41
CA ARG A 90 -18.78 4.07 -0.60
C ARG A 90 -20.04 3.34 -0.19
N GLY A 91 -20.19 2.05 -0.55
CA GLY A 91 -21.33 1.20 -0.19
C GLY A 91 -21.32 0.65 1.24
N SER A 92 -20.25 0.87 2.01
CA SER A 92 -20.13 0.35 3.37
C SER A 92 -20.88 1.19 4.41
N ASP A 93 -21.13 0.61 5.60
CA ASP A 93 -21.74 1.29 6.75
C ASP A 93 -20.72 2.01 7.67
N TYR A 94 -19.47 2.16 7.23
CA TYR A 94 -18.45 2.85 8.01
C TYR A 94 -18.77 4.34 8.17
N SER A 95 -18.31 4.92 9.29
CA SER A 95 -18.49 6.34 9.57
C SER A 95 -17.80 7.22 8.51
N ASN A 96 -18.31 8.45 8.35
CA ASN A 96 -17.73 9.42 7.40
C ASN A 96 -16.23 9.68 7.65
N ASN A 97 -15.78 9.64 8.90
CA ASN A 97 -14.37 9.83 9.25
C ASN A 97 -13.50 8.67 8.74
N VAL A 98 -13.98 7.43 8.86
CA VAL A 98 -13.29 6.24 8.30
C VAL A 98 -13.24 6.32 6.80
N LYS A 99 -14.35 6.63 6.14
CA LYS A 99 -14.43 6.79 4.68
C LYS A 99 -13.49 7.89 4.18
N ALA A 100 -13.54 9.05 4.82
CA ALA A 100 -12.70 10.19 4.43
C ALA A 100 -11.20 9.84 4.55
N HIS A 101 -10.81 9.16 5.63
CA HIS A 101 -9.44 8.72 5.81
C HIS A 101 -9.02 7.69 4.74
N PHE A 102 -9.88 6.72 4.46
CA PHE A 102 -9.63 5.71 3.42
C PHE A 102 -9.36 6.36 2.06
N TYR A 103 -10.24 7.28 1.64
CA TYR A 103 -10.05 8.03 0.40
C TYR A 103 -8.79 8.88 0.41
N GLN A 104 -8.53 9.59 1.50
CA GLN A 104 -7.33 10.43 1.63
C GLN A 104 -6.03 9.63 1.44
N VAL A 105 -5.96 8.42 1.98
CA VAL A 105 -4.79 7.55 1.86
C VAL A 105 -4.62 7.09 0.41
N LEU A 106 -5.67 6.60 -0.23
CA LEU A 106 -5.62 6.13 -1.61
C LEU A 106 -5.33 7.27 -2.59
N ASP A 107 -6.07 8.38 -2.51
CA ASP A 107 -5.88 9.54 -3.38
C ASP A 107 -4.51 10.19 -3.20
N GLY A 108 -4.00 10.22 -1.96
CA GLY A 108 -2.67 10.72 -1.67
C GLY A 108 -1.58 9.86 -2.31
N THR A 109 -1.76 8.53 -2.32
CA THR A 109 -0.85 7.60 -2.96
C THR A 109 -0.85 7.75 -4.47
N ILE A 110 -2.03 7.83 -5.10
CA ILE A 110 -2.17 8.05 -6.56
C ILE A 110 -1.52 9.37 -6.95
N ARG A 111 -1.87 10.48 -6.28
CA ARG A 111 -1.27 11.79 -6.58
C ARG A 111 0.25 11.79 -6.47
N PHE A 112 0.81 11.11 -5.47
CA PHE A 112 2.26 10.99 -5.32
C PHE A 112 2.86 10.18 -6.46
N MET A 113 2.27 9.04 -6.80
CA MET A 113 2.72 8.14 -7.86
C MET A 113 2.72 8.83 -9.24
N GLN A 114 1.68 9.60 -9.54
CA GLN A 114 1.49 10.31 -10.80
C GLN A 114 2.27 11.64 -10.90
N SER A 115 2.84 12.14 -9.80
CA SER A 115 3.44 13.49 -9.78
C SER A 115 4.73 13.62 -10.59
N GLU A 116 5.44 12.51 -10.84
CA GLU A 116 6.68 12.45 -11.62
C GLU A 116 6.83 11.08 -12.26
N ASP A 117 7.69 10.98 -13.28
CA ASP A 117 8.05 9.73 -13.93
C ASP A 117 9.55 9.43 -13.74
N TYR A 118 9.84 8.40 -12.95
CA TYR A 118 11.18 7.87 -12.74
C TYR A 118 11.47 6.59 -13.53
N SER A 119 10.53 6.13 -14.36
CA SER A 119 10.65 4.85 -15.07
C SER A 119 11.87 4.79 -15.99
N LYS A 120 12.13 5.87 -16.72
CA LYS A 120 13.25 5.94 -17.69
C LYS A 120 14.61 5.74 -17.04
N ASP A 121 14.80 6.28 -15.82
CA ASP A 121 16.12 6.33 -15.18
C ASP A 121 16.31 5.24 -14.12
N HIS A 122 15.22 4.72 -13.55
CA HIS A 122 15.30 3.89 -12.35
C HIS A 122 14.55 2.56 -12.41
N LEU A 123 13.74 2.30 -13.45
CA LEU A 123 13.00 1.05 -13.60
C LEU A 123 13.94 -0.16 -13.70
N GLN A 124 15.00 -0.04 -14.50
CA GLN A 124 15.97 -1.14 -14.65
C GLN A 124 16.61 -1.48 -13.29
N GLY A 125 16.93 -0.47 -12.48
CA GLY A 125 17.45 -0.68 -11.13
C GLY A 125 16.47 -1.41 -10.21
N PHE A 126 15.17 -1.13 -10.33
CA PHE A 126 14.12 -1.86 -9.62
C PHE A 126 14.06 -3.34 -10.06
N ILE A 127 14.08 -3.59 -11.36
CA ILE A 127 14.06 -4.95 -11.92
C ILE A 127 15.31 -5.75 -11.49
N ASP A 128 16.50 -5.17 -11.62
CA ASP A 128 17.75 -5.84 -11.29
C ASP A 128 17.85 -6.20 -9.80
N ILE A 129 17.49 -5.30 -8.91
CA ILE A 129 17.53 -5.59 -7.47
C ILE A 129 16.48 -6.59 -7.06
N THR A 130 15.29 -6.54 -7.68
CA THR A 130 14.21 -7.50 -7.43
C THR A 130 14.64 -8.91 -7.83
N ASN A 131 15.15 -9.08 -9.05
CA ASN A 131 15.63 -10.39 -9.53
C ASN A 131 16.73 -10.98 -8.60
N LYS A 132 17.66 -10.13 -8.12
CA LYS A 132 18.68 -10.58 -7.16
C LYS A 132 18.09 -11.01 -5.82
N LEU A 133 17.10 -10.26 -5.32
CA LEU A 133 16.43 -10.60 -4.06
C LEU A 133 15.63 -11.89 -4.19
N ASP A 134 14.95 -12.08 -5.30
CA ASP A 134 14.18 -13.29 -5.59
C ASP A 134 15.10 -14.51 -5.67
N GLU A 135 16.24 -14.39 -6.38
CA GLU A 135 17.27 -15.44 -6.42
C GLU A 135 17.79 -15.82 -5.02
N ILE A 136 18.17 -14.83 -4.20
CA ILE A 136 18.71 -15.04 -2.85
C ILE A 136 17.68 -15.69 -1.92
N ARG A 137 16.41 -15.33 -2.07
CA ARG A 137 15.31 -15.75 -1.17
C ARG A 137 14.56 -16.98 -1.68
N GLY A 138 14.80 -17.42 -2.91
CA GLY A 138 14.01 -18.46 -3.58
C GLY A 138 12.55 -18.05 -3.73
N GLN A 139 12.29 -16.80 -4.09
CA GLN A 139 10.96 -16.19 -4.28
C GLN A 139 10.82 -15.69 -5.72
N ASP A 140 9.62 -15.30 -6.07
CA ASP A 140 9.33 -14.62 -7.33
C ASP A 140 8.32 -13.49 -7.06
N VAL A 141 8.67 -12.27 -7.40
CA VAL A 141 7.79 -11.11 -7.23
C VAL A 141 6.48 -11.28 -7.99
N ARG A 142 6.48 -12.04 -9.09
CA ARG A 142 5.29 -12.32 -9.92
C ARG A 142 4.25 -13.19 -9.20
N ASP A 143 4.66 -13.95 -8.17
CA ASP A 143 3.73 -14.69 -7.31
C ASP A 143 2.98 -13.76 -6.34
N ILE A 144 3.60 -12.64 -5.99
CA ILE A 144 3.03 -11.67 -5.04
C ILE A 144 2.27 -10.57 -5.77
N VAL A 145 2.79 -10.09 -6.89
CA VAL A 145 2.18 -9.05 -7.74
C VAL A 145 2.12 -9.57 -9.18
N PRO A 146 1.14 -10.44 -9.52
CA PRO A 146 1.02 -11.03 -10.86
C PRO A 146 0.91 -10.00 -11.98
N GLN A 147 0.43 -8.81 -11.67
CA GLN A 147 0.35 -7.67 -12.59
C GLN A 147 1.73 -7.27 -13.13
N TYR A 148 2.80 -7.53 -12.38
CA TYR A 148 4.17 -7.20 -12.81
C TYR A 148 4.78 -8.23 -13.77
N LYS A 149 4.04 -9.28 -14.16
CA LYS A 149 4.57 -10.32 -15.04
C LYS A 149 5.18 -9.75 -16.32
N GLU A 150 4.46 -8.88 -17.02
CA GLU A 150 4.96 -8.26 -18.25
C GLU A 150 6.19 -7.39 -18.01
N LEU A 151 6.28 -6.73 -16.86
CA LEU A 151 7.42 -5.88 -16.49
C LEU A 151 8.71 -6.70 -16.32
N PHE A 152 8.62 -7.91 -15.79
CA PHE A 152 9.76 -8.79 -15.53
C PHE A 152 10.04 -9.79 -16.64
N ASP A 153 9.08 -10.08 -17.53
CA ASP A 153 9.24 -10.97 -18.68
C ASP A 153 9.76 -10.25 -19.93
N ALA A 154 9.66 -8.92 -19.99
CA ALA A 154 10.18 -8.10 -21.10
C ALA A 154 11.72 -7.98 -21.00
N ARG A 155 12.44 -9.03 -21.45
CA ARG A 155 13.90 -9.08 -21.58
C ARG A 155 14.32 -9.14 -23.02
#